data_7f090c871eb6ac126150e31204dca2f8
#
_entry.id   7f090c871eb6ac126150e31204dca2f8
#
_cell.length_a   1.000
_cell.length_b   1.000
_cell.length_c   1.000
_cell.angle_alpha   90.00
_cell.angle_beta   90.00
_cell.angle_gamma   90.00
#
_symmetry.space_group_name_H-M   'P 1'
#
loop_
_entity.id
_entity.type
_entity.pdbx_description
1 polymer ?
#
loop_
_entity_poly.entity_id
_entity_poly.type
_entity_poly.pdbx_seq_one_letter_code
_entity_poly.pdbx_strand_id
1 'polypeptide(L)'
;MDRKIANKWGRFLLLICIGVLACQHLQAQYFGQNKMRYKKLNFKVYDTPHFNLYYYSDNDSLVRWLAKESEVWYELHQQVFQDTFSRKNPVIVYNNHPEFQQTTAISGEISVGTGGVTEAFKQRVVMPIMQINQQTRHVLGHELVHAFQYRVLMEGGDSTRLENVANIPLWMVEGMAEYFSIGKKDAFTSMWMRDAYANQDIPSLKQLTEESYNYFPYRYGQAFWSFIGSTYGDTVIMPLFIETAKYGYEYAMRRVFGYDAQTMSTLWKNTMENTYRSLNKDTTSRPIGISLINSSNAGRMNVSPTISPDGRYVVYLSEQDLFSIDLFLADA
;
A
#
# COMPACT_ATOMS: atom_id res chain seq x y z
N MET A 1 37.65 -14.34 -58.52
CA MET A 1 36.93 -14.52 -57.24
C MET A 1 36.13 -15.84 -57.31
N ASP A 2 36.58 -16.85 -56.57
CA ASP A 2 36.20 -18.22 -56.77
C ASP A 2 34.70 -18.48 -56.50
N ARG A 3 34.00 -19.09 -57.47
CA ARG A 3 32.59 -19.49 -57.37
C ARG A 3 32.28 -20.31 -56.07
N LYS A 4 33.29 -21.01 -55.52
CA LYS A 4 33.18 -21.78 -54.29
C LYS A 4 33.08 -20.87 -53.04
N ILE A 5 33.72 -19.70 -53.03
CA ILE A 5 33.66 -18.72 -51.92
C ILE A 5 32.34 -18.00 -51.94
N ALA A 6 31.82 -17.57 -53.10
CA ALA A 6 30.52 -16.93 -53.23
C ALA A 6 29.36 -17.82 -52.75
N ASN A 7 29.44 -19.15 -53.02
CA ASN A 7 28.43 -20.12 -52.55
C ASN A 7 28.47 -20.36 -51.03
N LYS A 8 29.61 -20.22 -50.37
CA LYS A 8 29.72 -20.32 -48.91
C LYS A 8 29.12 -19.10 -48.24
N TRP A 9 29.39 -17.90 -48.72
CA TRP A 9 28.80 -16.67 -48.18
C TRP A 9 27.30 -16.58 -48.44
N GLY A 10 26.81 -17.05 -49.57
CA GLY A 10 25.37 -17.12 -49.87
C GLY A 10 24.61 -18.08 -48.89
N ARG A 11 25.21 -19.24 -48.58
CA ARG A 11 24.65 -20.15 -47.60
C ARG A 11 24.67 -19.59 -46.18
N PHE A 12 25.74 -18.87 -45.80
CA PHE A 12 25.85 -18.24 -44.49
C PHE A 12 24.83 -17.11 -44.31
N LEU A 13 24.64 -16.27 -45.32
CA LEU A 13 23.61 -15.24 -45.34
C LEU A 13 22.18 -15.83 -45.28
N LEU A 14 21.94 -16.92 -45.99
CA LEU A 14 20.65 -17.62 -45.95
C LEU A 14 20.34 -18.17 -44.54
N LEU A 15 21.35 -18.71 -43.86
CA LEU A 15 21.18 -19.22 -42.48
C LEU A 15 20.94 -18.07 -41.50
N ILE A 16 21.59 -16.91 -41.68
CA ILE A 16 21.29 -15.71 -40.85
C ILE A 16 19.89 -15.21 -41.12
N CYS A 17 19.44 -15.14 -42.38
CA CYS A 17 18.08 -14.71 -42.70
C CYS A 17 17.03 -15.66 -42.12
N ILE A 18 17.25 -17.00 -42.17
CA ILE A 18 16.34 -18.00 -41.55
C ILE A 18 16.37 -17.86 -40.04
N GLY A 19 17.51 -17.59 -39.40
CA GLY A 19 17.62 -17.36 -37.95
C GLY A 19 16.87 -16.10 -37.51
N VAL A 20 17.00 -15.00 -38.26
CA VAL A 20 16.28 -13.74 -38.00
C VAL A 20 14.77 -13.90 -38.18
N LEU A 21 14.33 -14.61 -39.24
CA LEU A 21 12.93 -14.92 -39.46
C LEU A 21 12.35 -15.86 -38.39
N ALA A 22 13.12 -16.83 -37.92
CA ALA A 22 12.71 -17.69 -36.81
C ALA A 22 12.60 -16.93 -35.47
N CYS A 23 13.47 -15.95 -35.22
CA CYS A 23 13.39 -15.10 -34.04
C CYS A 23 12.17 -14.17 -34.02
N GLN A 24 11.64 -13.78 -35.19
CA GLN A 24 10.42 -12.94 -35.24
C GLN A 24 9.15 -13.68 -34.80
N HIS A 25 9.16 -15.01 -34.81
CA HIS A 25 8.03 -15.83 -34.31
C HIS A 25 8.20 -16.28 -32.87
N LEU A 26 9.32 -15.94 -32.20
CA LEU A 26 9.49 -16.05 -30.77
C LEU A 26 8.86 -14.82 -30.09
N GLN A 27 7.61 -14.52 -30.36
CA GLN A 27 6.79 -13.86 -29.37
C GLN A 27 6.64 -14.88 -28.25
N ALA A 28 7.46 -14.73 -27.21
CA ALA A 28 7.17 -15.36 -25.94
C ALA A 28 5.72 -15.02 -25.65
N GLN A 29 4.83 -16.00 -25.76
CA GLN A 29 3.47 -15.83 -25.31
C GLN A 29 3.63 -15.39 -23.87
N TYR A 30 3.24 -14.17 -23.57
CA TYR A 30 3.19 -13.64 -22.23
C TYR A 30 2.08 -14.42 -21.52
N PHE A 31 2.39 -15.66 -21.16
CA PHE A 31 1.58 -16.45 -20.26
C PHE A 31 1.62 -15.75 -18.92
N GLY A 32 0.53 -15.13 -18.50
CA GLY A 32 0.41 -14.65 -17.15
C GLY A 32 -0.23 -13.28 -16.95
N GLN A 33 -0.64 -12.54 -17.96
CA GLN A 33 -1.43 -11.32 -17.76
C GLN A 33 -2.95 -11.58 -17.65
N ASN A 34 -3.41 -12.75 -18.03
CA ASN A 34 -4.81 -13.15 -17.87
C ASN A 34 -5.01 -13.78 -16.49
N LYS A 35 -5.57 -13.01 -15.57
CA LYS A 35 -6.01 -13.56 -14.28
C LYS A 35 -7.08 -14.63 -14.49
N MET A 36 -6.96 -15.73 -13.76
CA MET A 36 -7.99 -16.77 -13.78
C MET A 36 -9.28 -16.21 -13.21
N ARG A 37 -10.36 -16.30 -13.99
CA ARG A 37 -11.72 -16.01 -13.55
C ARG A 37 -12.40 -17.31 -13.20
N TYR A 38 -12.47 -17.63 -11.93
CA TYR A 38 -13.13 -18.85 -11.44
C TYR A 38 -14.62 -18.64 -11.12
N LYS A 39 -15.08 -17.37 -11.07
CA LYS A 39 -16.47 -17.03 -10.78
C LYS A 39 -16.95 -15.92 -11.71
N LYS A 40 -18.14 -16.12 -12.31
CA LYS A 40 -18.84 -15.07 -13.04
C LYS A 40 -19.55 -14.15 -12.05
N LEU A 41 -19.20 -12.87 -12.07
CA LEU A 41 -19.77 -11.85 -11.20
C LEU A 41 -20.78 -11.01 -11.99
N ASN A 42 -22.02 -10.93 -11.52
CA ASN A 42 -23.09 -10.15 -12.14
C ASN A 42 -23.28 -8.85 -11.37
N PHE A 43 -22.50 -7.83 -11.70
CA PHE A 43 -22.55 -6.55 -11.03
C PHE A 43 -23.87 -5.83 -11.26
N LYS A 44 -24.43 -5.31 -10.16
CA LYS A 44 -25.50 -4.32 -10.09
C LYS A 44 -24.88 -2.97 -9.76
N VAL A 45 -25.62 -1.88 -9.91
CA VAL A 45 -25.17 -0.52 -9.57
C VAL A 45 -26.11 0.08 -8.54
N TYR A 46 -25.56 0.62 -7.47
CA TYR A 46 -26.25 1.48 -6.51
C TYR A 46 -25.74 2.91 -6.70
N ASP A 47 -26.64 3.80 -7.03
CA ASP A 47 -26.35 5.19 -7.36
C ASP A 47 -26.49 6.10 -6.13
N THR A 48 -25.47 6.91 -5.85
CA THR A 48 -25.48 7.93 -4.80
C THR A 48 -25.16 9.30 -5.40
N PRO A 49 -25.22 10.41 -4.67
CA PRO A 49 -24.86 11.73 -5.21
C PRO A 49 -23.47 11.78 -5.85
N HIS A 50 -22.44 11.19 -5.24
CA HIS A 50 -21.06 11.29 -5.69
C HIS A 50 -20.43 9.97 -6.19
N PHE A 51 -21.15 8.83 -6.05
CA PHE A 51 -20.62 7.49 -6.40
C PHE A 51 -21.59 6.67 -7.23
N ASN A 52 -20.99 5.78 -8.04
CA ASN A 52 -21.64 4.61 -8.61
C ASN A 52 -21.03 3.37 -7.96
N LEU A 53 -21.71 2.76 -6.98
CA LEU A 53 -21.28 1.51 -6.35
C LEU A 53 -21.64 0.31 -7.23
N TYR A 54 -20.61 -0.37 -7.74
CA TYR A 54 -20.73 -1.64 -8.46
C TYR A 54 -20.57 -2.80 -7.47
N TYR A 55 -21.60 -3.63 -7.34
CA TYR A 55 -21.66 -4.72 -6.38
C TYR A 55 -22.44 -5.92 -6.95
N TYR A 56 -22.29 -7.08 -6.32
CA TYR A 56 -23.07 -8.30 -6.64
C TYR A 56 -23.51 -9.05 -5.37
N SER A 57 -23.39 -8.39 -4.21
CA SER A 57 -23.89 -8.92 -2.95
C SER A 57 -25.42 -8.95 -2.93
N ASP A 58 -26.01 -9.99 -2.30
CA ASP A 58 -27.43 -10.06 -2.01
C ASP A 58 -27.79 -9.46 -0.64
N ASN A 59 -26.78 -8.92 0.09
CA ASN A 59 -26.98 -8.23 1.36
C ASN A 59 -27.23 -6.72 1.14
N ASP A 60 -28.49 -6.36 0.95
CA ASP A 60 -28.90 -4.97 0.74
C ASP A 60 -28.52 -4.02 1.89
N SER A 61 -28.47 -4.52 3.12
CA SER A 61 -28.08 -3.70 4.27
C SER A 61 -26.61 -3.29 4.21
N LEU A 62 -25.75 -4.21 3.78
CA LEU A 62 -24.33 -3.95 3.56
C LEU A 62 -24.11 -2.95 2.42
N VAL A 63 -24.84 -3.08 1.33
CA VAL A 63 -24.73 -2.17 0.19
C VAL A 63 -25.16 -0.76 0.56
N ARG A 64 -26.29 -0.60 1.26
CA ARG A 64 -26.74 0.71 1.77
C ARG A 64 -25.76 1.30 2.77
N TRP A 65 -25.16 0.50 3.64
CA TRP A 65 -24.14 0.95 4.56
C TRP A 65 -22.89 1.45 3.81
N LEU A 66 -22.37 0.70 2.85
CA LEU A 66 -21.24 1.12 2.01
C LEU A 66 -21.54 2.41 1.25
N ALA A 67 -22.74 2.55 0.68
CA ALA A 67 -23.17 3.75 -0.02
C ALA A 67 -23.17 4.97 0.93
N LYS A 68 -23.67 4.82 2.15
CA LYS A 68 -23.64 5.85 3.18
C LYS A 68 -22.21 6.18 3.60
N GLU A 69 -21.36 5.19 3.87
CA GLU A 69 -19.97 5.43 4.27
C GLU A 69 -19.15 6.10 3.16
N SER A 70 -19.43 5.79 1.88
CA SER A 70 -18.78 6.48 0.75
C SER A 70 -19.09 7.99 0.76
N GLU A 71 -20.34 8.38 1.00
CA GLU A 71 -20.73 9.79 1.09
C GLU A 71 -20.14 10.47 2.33
N VAL A 72 -20.11 9.80 3.47
CA VAL A 72 -19.46 10.33 4.70
C VAL A 72 -17.97 10.60 4.46
N TRP A 73 -17.26 9.67 3.83
CA TRP A 73 -15.86 9.89 3.50
C TRP A 73 -15.65 10.98 2.45
N TYR A 74 -16.55 11.06 1.47
CA TYR A 74 -16.52 12.15 0.49
C TYR A 74 -16.60 13.52 1.16
N GLU A 75 -17.58 13.72 2.06
CA GLU A 75 -17.76 14.98 2.77
C GLU A 75 -16.52 15.35 3.61
N LEU A 76 -15.93 14.38 4.31
CA LEU A 76 -14.72 14.60 5.11
C LEU A 76 -13.52 14.96 4.23
N HIS A 77 -13.29 14.22 3.15
CA HIS A 77 -12.13 14.44 2.28
C HIS A 77 -12.28 15.70 1.43
N GLN A 78 -13.50 16.03 0.98
CA GLN A 78 -13.78 17.29 0.30
C GLN A 78 -13.36 18.50 1.13
N GLN A 79 -13.61 18.48 2.44
CA GLN A 79 -13.20 19.56 3.33
C GLN A 79 -11.68 19.67 3.47
N VAL A 80 -10.99 18.55 3.49
CA VAL A 80 -9.51 18.49 3.60
C VAL A 80 -8.84 18.96 2.30
N PHE A 81 -9.28 18.40 1.17
CA PHE A 81 -8.66 18.63 -0.14
C PHE A 81 -9.13 19.92 -0.81
N GLN A 82 -10.22 20.54 -0.30
CA GLN A 82 -10.86 21.74 -0.89
C GLN A 82 -11.21 21.52 -2.37
N ASP A 83 -11.59 20.29 -2.74
CA ASP A 83 -11.92 19.88 -4.10
C ASP A 83 -13.18 19.02 -4.14
N THR A 84 -13.80 18.89 -5.29
CA THR A 84 -15.04 18.15 -5.52
C THR A 84 -14.93 17.25 -6.74
N PHE A 85 -15.62 16.12 -6.75
CA PHE A 85 -15.66 15.27 -7.94
C PHE A 85 -16.46 15.92 -9.07
N SER A 86 -15.87 16.06 -10.25
CA SER A 86 -16.53 16.58 -11.46
C SER A 86 -17.55 15.59 -12.03
N ARG A 87 -17.41 14.32 -11.70
CA ARG A 87 -18.30 13.21 -12.06
C ARG A 87 -18.32 12.19 -10.92
N LYS A 88 -19.38 11.37 -10.87
CA LYS A 88 -19.48 10.29 -9.88
C LYS A 88 -18.28 9.35 -9.99
N ASN A 89 -17.67 9.03 -8.85
CA ASN A 89 -16.56 8.10 -8.79
C ASN A 89 -17.10 6.66 -8.75
N PRO A 90 -16.67 5.77 -9.65
CA PRO A 90 -17.02 4.35 -9.58
C PRO A 90 -16.30 3.66 -8.42
N VAL A 91 -17.05 2.98 -7.57
CA VAL A 91 -16.53 2.13 -6.50
C VAL A 91 -16.93 0.68 -6.79
N ILE A 92 -15.98 -0.16 -7.12
CA ILE A 92 -16.19 -1.56 -7.48
C ILE A 92 -15.90 -2.42 -6.26
N VAL A 93 -16.92 -3.08 -5.73
CA VAL A 93 -16.84 -3.81 -4.47
C VAL A 93 -16.98 -5.31 -4.72
N TYR A 94 -15.97 -6.06 -4.26
CA TYR A 94 -15.97 -7.52 -4.25
C TYR A 94 -16.42 -8.03 -2.88
N ASN A 95 -17.16 -9.14 -2.82
CA ASN A 95 -17.69 -9.67 -1.58
C ASN A 95 -16.61 -10.17 -0.60
N ASN A 96 -15.42 -10.49 -1.10
CA ASN A 96 -14.29 -10.96 -0.31
C ASN A 96 -12.98 -10.82 -1.09
N HIS A 97 -11.86 -10.98 -0.39
CA HIS A 97 -10.53 -10.85 -0.97
C HIS A 97 -10.22 -11.91 -2.07
N PRO A 98 -10.55 -13.22 -1.93
CA PRO A 98 -10.33 -14.17 -3.01
C PRO A 98 -11.05 -13.79 -4.32
N GLU A 99 -12.26 -13.25 -4.26
CA GLU A 99 -12.96 -12.78 -5.46
C GLU A 99 -12.34 -11.47 -6.01
N PHE A 100 -11.82 -10.60 -5.14
CA PHE A 100 -11.08 -9.40 -5.54
C PHE A 100 -9.80 -9.74 -6.32
N GLN A 101 -9.14 -10.85 -6.02
CA GLN A 101 -7.95 -11.29 -6.76
C GLN A 101 -8.22 -11.54 -8.25
N GLN A 102 -9.48 -11.68 -8.68
CA GLN A 102 -9.87 -11.79 -10.10
C GLN A 102 -9.89 -10.44 -10.82
N THR A 103 -9.77 -9.30 -10.09
CA THR A 103 -9.80 -7.98 -10.75
C THR A 103 -8.62 -7.78 -11.69
N THR A 104 -8.87 -7.12 -12.81
CA THR A 104 -7.84 -6.68 -13.76
C THR A 104 -7.38 -5.23 -13.50
N ALA A 105 -7.86 -4.61 -12.43
CA ALA A 105 -7.44 -3.27 -12.03
C ALA A 105 -5.99 -3.24 -11.57
N ILE A 106 -5.50 -4.34 -11.00
CA ILE A 106 -4.10 -4.56 -10.63
C ILE A 106 -3.52 -5.62 -11.56
N SER A 107 -2.38 -5.34 -12.18
CA SER A 107 -1.64 -6.30 -12.98
C SER A 107 -0.87 -7.28 -12.07
N GLY A 108 -0.72 -8.53 -12.51
CA GLY A 108 -0.03 -9.56 -11.73
C GLY A 108 -0.85 -10.14 -10.58
N GLU A 109 -0.17 -10.76 -9.66
CA GLU A 109 -0.75 -11.40 -8.49
C GLU A 109 -1.12 -10.37 -7.42
N ILE A 110 -2.28 -10.54 -6.79
CA ILE A 110 -2.75 -9.67 -5.71
C ILE A 110 -2.48 -10.39 -4.40
N SER A 111 -1.60 -9.84 -3.57
CA SER A 111 -1.28 -10.40 -2.27
C SER A 111 -2.45 -10.26 -1.29
N VAL A 112 -2.47 -11.10 -0.25
CA VAL A 112 -3.49 -11.04 0.81
C VAL A 112 -3.48 -9.73 1.58
N GLY A 113 -2.37 -9.00 1.56
CA GLY A 113 -2.22 -7.69 2.20
C GLY A 113 -2.78 -6.52 1.39
N THR A 114 -3.17 -6.73 0.12
CA THR A 114 -3.71 -5.66 -0.71
C THR A 114 -5.17 -5.40 -0.35
N GLY A 115 -5.45 -4.27 0.29
CA GLY A 115 -6.79 -3.89 0.75
C GLY A 115 -7.69 -3.36 -0.35
N GLY A 116 -7.11 -2.67 -1.33
CA GLY A 116 -7.84 -2.06 -2.44
C GLY A 116 -6.88 -1.47 -3.46
N VAL A 117 -7.40 -0.75 -4.43
CA VAL A 117 -6.64 0.06 -5.37
C VAL A 117 -7.49 1.20 -5.93
N THR A 118 -6.90 2.35 -6.04
CA THR A 118 -7.47 3.49 -6.75
C THR A 118 -6.74 3.71 -8.07
N GLU A 119 -7.46 3.53 -9.18
CA GLU A 119 -6.91 3.75 -10.52
C GLU A 119 -6.96 5.23 -10.89
N ALA A 120 -5.79 5.88 -10.89
CA ALA A 120 -5.65 7.32 -11.14
C ALA A 120 -6.34 7.78 -12.45
N PHE A 121 -6.03 7.14 -13.58
CA PHE A 121 -6.56 7.54 -14.89
C PHE A 121 -8.05 7.21 -15.10
N LYS A 122 -8.55 6.18 -14.46
CA LYS A 122 -9.95 5.77 -14.56
C LYS A 122 -10.80 6.40 -13.46
N GLN A 123 -10.15 7.03 -12.48
CA GLN A 123 -10.77 7.65 -11.31
C GLN A 123 -11.78 6.69 -10.65
N ARG A 124 -11.37 5.47 -10.39
CA ARG A 124 -12.24 4.47 -9.76
C ARG A 124 -11.52 3.73 -8.64
N VAL A 125 -12.27 3.41 -7.61
CA VAL A 125 -11.85 2.59 -6.48
C VAL A 125 -12.27 1.14 -6.72
N VAL A 126 -11.40 0.19 -6.43
CA VAL A 126 -11.69 -1.25 -6.51
C VAL A 126 -11.21 -1.89 -5.22
N MET A 127 -12.12 -2.52 -4.46
CA MET A 127 -11.80 -3.07 -3.15
C MET A 127 -12.65 -4.29 -2.80
N PRO A 128 -12.17 -5.19 -1.93
CA PRO A 128 -12.99 -6.23 -1.33
C PRO A 128 -13.69 -5.70 -0.06
N ILE A 129 -14.77 -6.38 0.31
CA ILE A 129 -15.31 -6.30 1.66
C ILE A 129 -14.37 -7.10 2.57
N MET A 130 -13.89 -6.44 3.63
CA MET A 130 -13.03 -7.04 4.64
C MET A 130 -13.84 -7.86 5.64
N GLN A 131 -13.18 -8.67 6.47
CA GLN A 131 -13.84 -9.55 7.44
C GLN A 131 -14.67 -8.78 8.48
N ILE A 132 -14.26 -7.56 8.80
CA ILE A 132 -15.00 -6.70 9.74
C ILE A 132 -15.30 -5.34 9.10
N ASN A 133 -16.45 -4.78 9.45
CA ASN A 133 -16.91 -3.50 8.89
C ASN A 133 -15.96 -2.34 9.12
N GLN A 134 -15.27 -2.31 10.26
CA GLN A 134 -14.29 -1.26 10.55
C GLN A 134 -13.13 -1.27 9.57
N GLN A 135 -12.62 -2.44 9.20
CA GLN A 135 -11.57 -2.55 8.18
C GLN A 135 -12.08 -2.16 6.80
N THR A 136 -13.30 -2.58 6.44
CA THR A 136 -13.94 -2.17 5.18
C THR A 136 -14.09 -0.65 5.12
N ARG A 137 -14.54 -0.02 6.21
CA ARG A 137 -14.67 1.43 6.32
C ARG A 137 -13.32 2.14 6.19
N HIS A 138 -12.29 1.60 6.85
CA HIS A 138 -10.93 2.14 6.75
C HIS A 138 -10.39 2.06 5.32
N VAL A 139 -10.45 0.89 4.69
CA VAL A 139 -9.98 0.71 3.29
C VAL A 139 -10.73 1.63 2.35
N LEU A 140 -12.05 1.74 2.48
CA LEU A 140 -12.84 2.67 1.66
C LEU A 140 -12.37 4.12 1.83
N GLY A 141 -12.16 4.58 3.08
CA GLY A 141 -11.66 5.91 3.36
C GLY A 141 -10.26 6.15 2.80
N HIS A 142 -9.36 5.18 2.95
CA HIS A 142 -8.01 5.19 2.42
C HIS A 142 -7.99 5.33 0.89
N GLU A 143 -8.73 4.50 0.18
CA GLU A 143 -8.82 4.54 -1.28
C GLU A 143 -9.46 5.84 -1.79
N LEU A 144 -10.41 6.39 -1.05
CA LEU A 144 -11.00 7.68 -1.40
C LEU A 144 -10.03 8.85 -1.19
N VAL A 145 -9.11 8.78 -0.24
CA VAL A 145 -8.02 9.76 -0.15
C VAL A 145 -7.20 9.75 -1.44
N HIS A 146 -6.83 8.58 -1.96
CA HIS A 146 -6.12 8.48 -3.24
C HIS A 146 -6.92 9.06 -4.40
N ALA A 147 -8.24 8.87 -4.43
CA ALA A 147 -9.09 9.49 -5.45
C ALA A 147 -8.98 11.03 -5.43
N PHE A 148 -8.96 11.65 -4.25
CA PHE A 148 -8.74 13.09 -4.11
C PHE A 148 -7.29 13.51 -4.39
N GLN A 149 -6.29 12.75 -3.92
CA GLN A 149 -4.87 13.02 -4.23
C GLN A 149 -4.63 13.08 -5.74
N TYR A 150 -5.07 12.05 -6.47
CA TYR A 150 -4.91 12.01 -7.93
C TYR A 150 -5.65 13.14 -8.62
N ARG A 151 -6.83 13.49 -8.13
CA ARG A 151 -7.59 14.59 -8.68
C ARG A 151 -6.86 15.94 -8.53
N VAL A 152 -6.41 16.27 -7.31
CA VAL A 152 -5.64 17.49 -7.04
C VAL A 152 -4.37 17.54 -7.88
N LEU A 153 -3.67 16.40 -8.02
CA LEU A 153 -2.44 16.30 -8.78
C LEU A 153 -2.68 16.38 -10.30
N MET A 154 -3.78 15.87 -10.83
CA MET A 154 -4.01 15.71 -12.27
C MET A 154 -4.94 16.78 -12.88
N GLU A 155 -5.85 17.39 -12.14
CA GLU A 155 -6.85 18.33 -12.66
C GLU A 155 -6.51 19.81 -12.36
N GLY A 156 -5.55 20.10 -11.51
CA GLY A 156 -5.16 21.43 -11.03
C GLY A 156 -4.53 22.41 -12.05
N GLY A 157 -4.90 22.43 -13.31
CA GLY A 157 -4.61 23.53 -14.27
C GLY A 157 -3.20 23.59 -14.89
N ASP A 158 -2.19 22.86 -14.40
CA ASP A 158 -0.79 22.93 -14.87
C ASP A 158 -0.39 21.66 -15.64
N SER A 159 0.34 21.81 -16.77
CA SER A 159 0.61 20.75 -17.76
C SER A 159 1.67 19.71 -17.37
N THR A 160 2.33 19.86 -16.21
CA THR A 160 3.45 19.01 -15.75
C THR A 160 3.05 17.87 -14.80
N ARG A 161 1.87 17.40 -14.84
CA ARG A 161 1.09 16.71 -13.80
C ARG A 161 1.49 15.28 -13.51
N LEU A 162 1.85 14.47 -14.52
CA LEU A 162 2.33 13.10 -14.32
C LEU A 162 3.72 13.07 -13.68
N GLU A 163 4.56 14.04 -14.04
CA GLU A 163 5.86 14.21 -13.42
C GLU A 163 5.74 14.57 -11.94
N ASN A 164 4.71 15.36 -11.60
CA ASN A 164 4.43 15.74 -10.20
C ASN A 164 4.12 14.54 -9.30
N VAL A 165 3.43 13.53 -9.79
CA VAL A 165 3.15 12.30 -9.00
C VAL A 165 4.45 11.57 -8.65
N ALA A 166 5.42 11.53 -9.57
CA ALA A 166 6.70 10.88 -9.36
C ALA A 166 7.60 11.59 -8.32
N ASN A 167 7.35 12.86 -8.02
CA ASN A 167 8.10 13.61 -7.04
C ASN A 167 7.69 13.31 -5.59
N ILE A 168 6.51 12.69 -5.38
CA ILE A 168 5.99 12.44 -4.04
C ILE A 168 6.46 11.07 -3.56
N PRO A 169 7.22 10.99 -2.46
CA PRO A 169 7.60 9.71 -1.89
C PRO A 169 6.39 8.86 -1.48
N LEU A 170 6.50 7.54 -1.64
CA LEU A 170 5.42 6.60 -1.33
C LEU A 170 4.89 6.76 0.11
N TRP A 171 5.78 6.98 1.07
CA TRP A 171 5.38 7.19 2.47
C TRP A 171 4.54 8.45 2.68
N MET A 172 4.67 9.47 1.82
CA MET A 172 3.79 10.65 1.88
C MET A 172 2.41 10.35 1.31
N VAL A 173 2.33 9.62 0.21
CA VAL A 173 1.07 9.24 -0.45
C VAL A 173 0.26 8.31 0.46
N GLU A 174 0.85 7.17 0.82
CA GLU A 174 0.19 6.13 1.62
C GLU A 174 -0.03 6.57 3.07
N GLY A 175 0.97 7.23 3.66
CA GLY A 175 0.84 7.75 5.02
C GLY A 175 -0.24 8.81 5.16
N MET A 176 -0.47 9.64 4.14
CA MET A 176 -1.56 10.61 4.12
C MET A 176 -2.92 9.91 4.00
N ALA A 177 -3.00 8.84 3.21
CA ALA A 177 -4.21 8.04 3.10
C ALA A 177 -4.54 7.33 4.43
N GLU A 178 -3.55 6.78 5.12
CA GLU A 178 -3.71 6.28 6.49
C GLU A 178 -4.13 7.38 7.47
N TYR A 179 -3.45 8.52 7.45
CA TYR A 179 -3.74 9.63 8.36
C TYR A 179 -5.20 10.13 8.27
N PHE A 180 -5.73 10.27 7.07
CA PHE A 180 -7.10 10.73 6.86
C PHE A 180 -8.18 9.64 6.94
N SER A 181 -7.80 8.36 7.02
CA SER A 181 -8.74 7.25 7.17
C SER A 181 -8.80 6.66 8.58
N ILE A 182 -7.68 6.64 9.32
CA ILE A 182 -7.63 6.15 10.71
C ILE A 182 -7.35 7.24 11.74
N GLY A 183 -6.92 8.43 11.30
CA GLY A 183 -6.68 9.58 12.17
C GLY A 183 -5.27 9.68 12.73
N LYS A 184 -5.11 10.65 13.64
CA LYS A 184 -3.81 10.98 14.28
C LYS A 184 -3.27 9.89 15.18
N LYS A 185 -4.14 9.08 15.79
CA LYS A 185 -3.76 8.07 16.78
C LYS A 185 -4.21 6.70 16.30
N ASP A 186 -3.25 5.85 16.01
CA ASP A 186 -3.47 4.46 15.67
C ASP A 186 -2.61 3.54 16.53
N ALA A 187 -3.22 2.48 17.06
CA ALA A 187 -2.54 1.54 17.95
C ALA A 187 -1.45 0.73 17.23
N PHE A 188 -1.70 0.34 15.97
CA PHE A 188 -0.71 -0.40 15.18
C PHE A 188 0.48 0.48 14.81
N THR A 189 0.25 1.71 14.35
CA THR A 189 1.33 2.67 14.09
C THR A 189 2.14 2.96 15.35
N SER A 190 1.45 3.12 16.49
CA SER A 190 2.14 3.33 17.78
C SER A 190 2.99 2.11 18.18
N MET A 191 2.56 0.90 17.87
CA MET A 191 3.34 -0.33 18.10
C MET A 191 4.62 -0.32 17.24
N TRP A 192 4.53 0.01 15.95
CA TRP A 192 5.68 0.12 15.06
C TRP A 192 6.67 1.18 15.51
N MET A 193 6.18 2.37 15.89
CA MET A 193 7.05 3.46 16.35
C MET A 193 7.72 3.14 17.68
N ARG A 194 7.04 2.45 18.58
CA ARG A 194 7.62 1.99 19.85
C ARG A 194 8.71 0.95 19.63
N ASP A 195 8.50 0.03 18.69
CA ASP A 195 9.51 -0.96 18.30
C ASP A 195 10.73 -0.28 17.66
N ALA A 196 10.52 0.62 16.71
CA ALA A 196 11.58 1.42 16.10
C ALA A 196 12.36 2.23 17.15
N TYR A 197 11.69 2.80 18.15
CA TYR A 197 12.34 3.48 19.26
C TYR A 197 13.19 2.52 20.10
N ALA A 198 12.65 1.35 20.45
CA ALA A 198 13.35 0.37 21.28
C ALA A 198 14.61 -0.17 20.60
N ASN A 199 14.59 -0.32 19.29
CA ASN A 199 15.73 -0.77 18.48
C ASN A 199 16.63 0.37 17.98
N GLN A 200 16.36 1.63 18.36
CA GLN A 200 17.09 2.82 17.90
C GLN A 200 17.10 2.99 16.37
N ASP A 201 16.02 2.54 15.74
CA ASP A 201 15.85 2.47 14.27
C ASP A 201 14.69 3.36 13.77
N ILE A 202 14.58 4.59 14.32
CA ILE A 202 13.66 5.58 13.77
C ILE A 202 14.29 6.18 12.51
N PRO A 203 13.69 6.00 11.31
CA PRO A 203 14.29 6.43 10.06
C PRO A 203 14.32 7.96 9.91
N SER A 204 15.24 8.45 9.10
CA SER A 204 15.18 9.80 8.53
C SER A 204 14.20 9.86 7.36
N LEU A 205 13.79 11.06 6.93
CA LEU A 205 12.93 11.21 5.74
C LEU A 205 13.60 10.67 4.48
N LYS A 206 14.93 10.77 4.40
CA LYS A 206 15.72 10.19 3.32
C LYS A 206 15.59 8.66 3.31
N GLN A 207 15.76 8.00 4.44
CA GLN A 207 15.61 6.55 4.57
C GLN A 207 14.18 6.10 4.24
N LEU A 208 13.15 6.81 4.70
CA LEU A 208 11.77 6.52 4.32
C LEU A 208 11.55 6.58 2.79
N THR A 209 12.29 7.45 2.10
CA THR A 209 12.17 7.62 0.65
C THR A 209 12.96 6.56 -0.12
N GLU A 210 14.18 6.26 0.31
CA GLU A 210 15.10 5.40 -0.43
C GLU A 210 15.01 3.91 -0.02
N GLU A 211 14.53 3.63 1.21
CA GLU A 211 14.53 2.30 1.81
C GLU A 211 13.10 1.84 2.19
N SER A 212 12.14 2.05 1.32
CA SER A 212 10.71 1.71 1.57
C SER A 212 10.47 0.22 1.85
N TYR A 213 11.40 -0.65 1.50
CA TYR A 213 11.38 -2.08 1.82
C TYR A 213 11.77 -2.38 3.29
N ASN A 214 12.53 -1.50 3.95
CA ASN A 214 12.86 -1.59 5.37
C ASN A 214 11.82 -0.87 6.24
N TYR A 215 11.33 0.27 5.75
CA TYR A 215 10.43 1.14 6.49
C TYR A 215 9.06 1.20 5.82
N PHE A 216 8.12 0.44 6.35
CA PHE A 216 6.80 0.28 5.75
C PHE A 216 6.06 1.62 5.59
N PRO A 217 5.82 2.07 4.34
CA PRO A 217 5.40 3.44 4.03
C PRO A 217 4.11 3.87 4.72
N TYR A 218 3.16 2.97 4.88
CA TYR A 218 1.87 3.22 5.50
C TYR A 218 2.01 3.65 6.94
N ARG A 219 2.75 2.88 7.75
CA ARG A 219 2.88 3.12 9.19
C ARG A 219 3.83 4.27 9.51
N TYR A 220 5.01 4.29 8.90
CA TYR A 220 5.95 5.38 9.10
C TYR A 220 5.43 6.70 8.50
N GLY A 221 4.74 6.63 7.36
CA GLY A 221 4.10 7.79 6.75
C GLY A 221 2.97 8.36 7.61
N GLN A 222 2.08 7.52 8.13
CA GLN A 222 1.02 7.94 9.05
C GLN A 222 1.61 8.57 10.32
N ALA A 223 2.66 7.98 10.90
CA ALA A 223 3.36 8.54 12.06
C ALA A 223 3.96 9.92 11.78
N PHE A 224 4.56 10.10 10.59
CA PHE A 224 5.08 11.40 10.19
C PHE A 224 3.97 12.44 10.00
N TRP A 225 2.89 12.11 9.30
CA TRP A 225 1.76 13.02 9.15
C TRP A 225 1.09 13.34 10.49
N SER A 226 1.03 12.36 11.41
CA SER A 226 0.56 12.58 12.78
C SER A 226 1.45 13.57 13.54
N PHE A 227 2.77 13.45 13.39
CA PHE A 227 3.72 14.42 13.93
C PHE A 227 3.49 15.82 13.34
N ILE A 228 3.39 15.94 12.01
CA ILE A 228 3.14 17.21 11.34
C ILE A 228 1.82 17.84 11.80
N GLY A 229 0.72 17.09 11.74
CA GLY A 229 -0.60 17.60 12.13
C GLY A 229 -0.72 17.93 13.63
N SER A 230 0.07 17.25 14.49
CA SER A 230 0.07 17.52 15.93
C SER A 230 0.96 18.72 16.30
N THR A 231 2.03 18.96 15.56
CA THR A 231 3.00 20.02 15.84
C THR A 231 2.63 21.34 15.17
N TYR A 232 2.20 21.29 13.91
CA TYR A 232 1.98 22.47 13.07
C TYR A 232 0.52 22.70 12.71
N GLY A 233 -0.38 21.74 13.03
CA GLY A 233 -1.77 21.76 12.66
C GLY A 233 -2.06 21.12 11.29
N ASP A 234 -3.31 20.75 11.05
CA ASP A 234 -3.71 20.02 9.83
C ASP A 234 -3.70 20.91 8.57
N THR A 235 -3.77 22.22 8.75
CA THR A 235 -3.80 23.20 7.64
C THR A 235 -2.51 23.22 6.80
N VAL A 236 -1.39 22.71 7.32
CA VAL A 236 -0.12 22.64 6.59
C VAL A 236 0.00 21.38 5.72
N ILE A 237 -0.86 20.38 5.90
CA ILE A 237 -0.77 19.08 5.23
C ILE A 237 -0.91 19.24 3.72
N MET A 238 -1.97 19.89 3.27
CA MET A 238 -2.19 20.10 1.83
C MET A 238 -1.14 21.00 1.17
N PRO A 239 -0.73 22.15 1.76
CA PRO A 239 0.40 22.91 1.25
C PRO A 239 1.69 22.08 1.12
N LEU A 240 2.03 21.26 2.13
CA LEU A 240 3.21 20.39 2.07
C LEU A 240 3.09 19.35 0.95
N PHE A 241 1.94 18.72 0.81
CA PHE A 241 1.70 17.71 -0.23
C PHE A 241 1.83 18.32 -1.64
N ILE A 242 1.19 19.47 -1.88
CA ILE A 242 1.22 20.18 -3.18
C ILE A 242 2.63 20.68 -3.52
N GLU A 243 3.33 21.29 -2.56
CA GLU A 243 4.71 21.76 -2.78
C GLU A 243 5.67 20.58 -3.03
N THR A 244 5.43 19.43 -2.37
CA THR A 244 6.20 18.20 -2.64
C THR A 244 5.96 17.70 -4.05
N ALA A 245 4.72 17.68 -4.51
CA ALA A 245 4.41 17.29 -5.88
C ALA A 245 5.13 18.14 -6.92
N LYS A 246 5.22 19.45 -6.68
CA LYS A 246 5.85 20.41 -7.61
C LYS A 246 7.38 20.34 -7.60
N TYR A 247 7.99 20.20 -6.43
CA TYR A 247 9.43 20.48 -6.26
C TYR A 247 10.20 19.41 -5.48
N GLY A 248 9.53 18.33 -5.06
CA GLY A 248 10.11 17.32 -4.16
C GLY A 248 10.06 17.72 -2.68
N TYR A 249 10.11 16.69 -1.83
CA TYR A 249 9.90 16.87 -0.37
C TYR A 249 10.99 17.74 0.30
N GLU A 250 12.23 17.68 -0.17
CA GLU A 250 13.33 18.46 0.42
C GLU A 250 13.11 19.98 0.26
N TYR A 251 12.66 20.39 -0.92
CA TYR A 251 12.31 21.79 -1.17
C TYR A 251 11.04 22.20 -0.45
N ALA A 252 10.02 21.33 -0.45
CA ALA A 252 8.74 21.58 0.21
C ALA A 252 8.91 21.80 1.72
N MET A 253 9.78 21.05 2.40
CA MET A 253 10.07 21.25 3.83
C MET A 253 10.59 22.65 4.10
N ARG A 254 11.55 23.16 3.31
CA ARG A 254 12.07 24.52 3.46
C ARG A 254 11.01 25.57 3.21
N ARG A 255 10.18 25.37 2.20
CA ARG A 255 9.17 26.35 1.80
C ARG A 255 8.01 26.45 2.80
N VAL A 256 7.55 25.33 3.31
CA VAL A 256 6.38 25.28 4.22
C VAL A 256 6.79 25.59 5.68
N PHE A 257 7.92 25.05 6.13
CA PHE A 257 8.33 25.13 7.54
C PHE A 257 9.56 26.01 7.80
N GLY A 258 10.30 26.40 6.77
CA GLY A 258 11.58 27.09 6.92
C GLY A 258 12.74 26.19 7.32
N TYR A 259 12.55 24.89 7.42
CA TYR A 259 13.56 23.87 7.78
C TYR A 259 13.92 23.02 6.57
N ASP A 260 15.14 22.52 6.51
CA ASP A 260 15.48 21.47 5.56
C ASP A 260 15.01 20.09 6.02
N ALA A 261 15.03 19.11 5.12
CA ALA A 261 14.57 17.76 5.40
C ALA A 261 15.39 17.05 6.49
N GLN A 262 16.68 17.39 6.64
CA GLN A 262 17.54 16.85 7.68
C GLN A 262 17.12 17.36 9.06
N THR A 263 16.87 18.67 9.18
CA THR A 263 16.37 19.29 10.41
C THR A 263 14.98 18.73 10.77
N MET A 264 14.08 18.59 9.78
CA MET A 264 12.76 18.00 9.99
C MET A 264 12.85 16.53 10.46
N SER A 265 13.76 15.74 9.89
CA SER A 265 14.06 14.37 10.36
C SER A 265 14.50 14.34 11.81
N THR A 266 15.35 15.28 12.21
CA THR A 266 15.84 15.39 13.60
C THR A 266 14.71 15.76 14.56
N LEU A 267 13.86 16.72 14.19
CA LEU A 267 12.69 17.12 14.99
C LEU A 267 11.71 15.95 15.17
N TRP A 268 11.44 15.21 14.10
CA TRP A 268 10.58 14.03 14.15
C TRP A 268 11.16 12.93 15.05
N LYS A 269 12.44 12.56 14.85
CA LYS A 269 13.14 11.58 15.71
C LYS A 269 13.06 11.98 17.19
N ASN A 270 13.42 13.21 17.52
CA ASN A 270 13.37 13.71 18.89
C ASN A 270 11.96 13.64 19.48
N THR A 271 10.94 13.93 18.67
CA THR A 271 9.55 13.85 19.11
C THR A 271 9.14 12.41 19.39
N MET A 272 9.50 11.45 18.52
CA MET A 272 9.26 10.03 18.74
C MET A 272 9.99 9.52 19.98
N GLU A 273 11.27 9.84 20.14
CA GLU A 273 12.05 9.48 21.32
C GLU A 273 11.42 10.02 22.61
N ASN A 274 11.02 11.27 22.64
CA ASN A 274 10.37 11.87 23.81
C ASN A 274 9.03 11.23 24.12
N THR A 275 8.26 10.87 23.08
CA THR A 275 6.96 10.21 23.23
C THR A 275 7.10 8.82 23.84
N TYR A 276 8.05 8.02 23.34
CA TYR A 276 8.17 6.62 23.74
C TYR A 276 9.12 6.37 24.91
N ARG A 277 9.98 7.33 25.26
CA ARG A 277 10.90 7.23 26.41
C ARG A 277 10.19 6.92 27.73
N SER A 278 9.04 7.50 27.96
CA SER A 278 8.27 7.27 29.19
C SER A 278 7.59 5.89 29.22
N LEU A 279 7.24 5.35 28.05
CA LEU A 279 6.57 4.05 27.94
C LEU A 279 7.54 2.87 28.12
N ASN A 280 8.83 3.08 27.84
CA ASN A 280 9.85 2.04 28.02
C ASN A 280 10.33 1.88 29.47
N LYS A 281 9.85 2.66 30.41
CA LYS A 281 10.24 2.53 31.84
C LYS A 281 9.74 1.23 32.48
N ASP A 282 8.79 0.56 31.86
CA ASP A 282 8.14 -0.65 32.38
C ASP A 282 8.60 -1.95 31.67
N THR A 283 9.78 -1.94 31.04
CA THR A 283 10.37 -3.10 30.37
C THR A 283 10.91 -4.16 31.34
N THR A 284 10.61 -4.08 32.62
CA THR A 284 10.90 -5.13 33.61
C THR A 284 9.88 -6.27 33.59
N SER A 285 8.85 -6.21 32.74
CA SER A 285 7.93 -7.33 32.57
C SER A 285 8.69 -8.50 31.96
N ARG A 286 9.00 -9.49 32.80
CA ARG A 286 9.54 -10.76 32.32
C ARG A 286 8.51 -11.42 31.42
N PRO A 287 8.91 -12.08 30.32
CA PRO A 287 7.99 -12.86 29.52
C PRO A 287 7.19 -13.80 30.41
N ILE A 288 5.86 -13.71 30.35
CA ILE A 288 4.99 -14.64 31.04
C ILE A 288 4.92 -15.91 30.22
N GLY A 289 5.40 -17.02 30.77
CA GLY A 289 5.38 -18.32 30.13
C GLY A 289 6.74 -18.83 29.68
N ILE A 290 6.72 -19.97 29.01
CA ILE A 290 7.89 -20.63 28.45
C ILE A 290 7.92 -20.40 26.95
N SER A 291 9.08 -20.06 26.41
CA SER A 291 9.26 -19.94 24.95
C SER A 291 9.29 -21.35 24.33
N LEU A 292 8.20 -21.74 23.68
CA LEU A 292 8.09 -23.03 22.99
C LEU A 292 8.82 -23.02 21.64
N ILE A 293 8.65 -21.94 20.88
CA ILE A 293 9.17 -21.77 19.53
C ILE A 293 10.11 -20.58 19.51
N ASN A 294 11.34 -20.80 19.07
CA ASN A 294 12.39 -19.76 18.96
C ASN A 294 13.41 -20.13 17.89
N SER A 295 14.40 -19.27 17.64
CA SER A 295 15.41 -19.47 16.61
C SER A 295 16.36 -20.66 16.84
N SER A 296 16.34 -21.28 18.03
CA SER A 296 17.17 -22.46 18.31
C SER A 296 16.49 -23.78 17.94
N ASN A 297 15.15 -23.82 17.88
CA ASN A 297 14.36 -25.01 17.56
C ASN A 297 13.45 -24.84 16.34
N ALA A 298 13.47 -23.68 15.72
CA ALA A 298 12.71 -23.35 14.50
C ALA A 298 13.49 -22.33 13.66
N GLY A 299 12.97 -21.92 12.52
CA GLY A 299 13.60 -20.94 11.64
C GLY A 299 13.68 -19.54 12.25
N ARG A 300 14.31 -18.62 11.52
CA ARG A 300 14.47 -17.21 11.95
C ARG A 300 13.14 -16.48 12.06
N MET A 301 12.21 -16.79 11.16
CA MET A 301 10.85 -16.23 11.17
C MET A 301 9.87 -17.29 11.65
N ASN A 302 9.14 -16.98 12.72
CA ASN A 302 8.11 -17.82 13.29
C ASN A 302 6.88 -16.94 13.54
N VAL A 303 5.78 -17.20 12.82
CA VAL A 303 4.61 -16.32 12.82
C VAL A 303 3.29 -17.10 12.91
N SER A 304 2.24 -16.39 13.26
CA SER A 304 0.86 -16.89 13.31
C SER A 304 0.67 -18.16 14.15
N PRO A 305 1.18 -18.21 15.40
CA PRO A 305 1.00 -19.37 16.24
C PRO A 305 -0.48 -19.54 16.62
N THR A 306 -0.94 -20.79 16.61
CA THR A 306 -2.28 -21.16 17.05
C THR A 306 -2.18 -22.41 17.93
N ILE A 307 -2.73 -22.34 19.13
CA ILE A 307 -2.76 -23.47 20.07
C ILE A 307 -3.99 -24.34 19.83
N SER A 308 -3.84 -25.66 19.97
CA SER A 308 -4.97 -26.58 19.92
C SER A 308 -5.93 -26.36 21.09
N PRO A 309 -7.24 -26.70 20.96
CA PRO A 309 -8.21 -26.48 22.03
C PRO A 309 -7.88 -27.19 23.35
N ASP A 310 -7.14 -28.29 23.31
CA ASP A 310 -6.69 -29.06 24.45
C ASP A 310 -5.31 -28.59 25.01
N GLY A 311 -4.71 -27.57 24.39
CA GLY A 311 -3.45 -26.96 24.81
C GLY A 311 -2.22 -27.81 24.58
N ARG A 312 -2.32 -28.95 23.85
CA ARG A 312 -1.19 -29.88 23.67
C ARG A 312 -0.29 -29.56 22.48
N TYR A 313 -0.82 -28.86 21.49
CA TYR A 313 -0.11 -28.59 20.24
C TYR A 313 -0.14 -27.13 19.87
N VAL A 314 0.93 -26.67 19.24
CA VAL A 314 1.01 -25.35 18.59
C VAL A 314 1.28 -25.56 17.09
N VAL A 315 0.45 -24.99 16.25
CA VAL A 315 0.68 -24.86 14.80
C VAL A 315 1.21 -23.48 14.51
N TYR A 316 2.23 -23.37 13.69
CA TYR A 316 2.86 -22.09 13.34
C TYR A 316 3.48 -22.14 11.95
N LEU A 317 3.72 -20.98 11.34
CA LEU A 317 4.46 -20.83 10.09
C LEU A 317 5.92 -20.49 10.41
N SER A 318 6.87 -21.16 9.74
CA SER A 318 8.29 -20.98 9.99
C SER A 318 9.14 -21.10 8.71
N GLU A 319 10.29 -20.42 8.72
CA GLU A 319 11.39 -20.58 7.75
C GLU A 319 12.40 -21.64 8.19
N GLN A 320 11.97 -22.71 8.82
CA GLN A 320 12.87 -23.72 9.39
C GLN A 320 13.54 -24.58 8.32
N ASP A 321 12.84 -24.91 7.26
CA ASP A 321 13.27 -25.86 6.25
C ASP A 321 13.59 -25.20 4.88
N LEU A 322 13.61 -26.02 3.84
CA LEU A 322 14.07 -25.65 2.50
C LEU A 322 13.22 -24.57 1.82
N PHE A 323 11.92 -24.52 2.11
CA PHE A 323 10.99 -23.54 1.56
C PHE A 323 10.95 -22.27 2.40
N SER A 324 10.53 -21.16 1.78
CA SER A 324 10.55 -19.86 2.43
C SER A 324 9.71 -19.80 3.70
N ILE A 325 8.51 -20.41 3.69
CA ILE A 325 7.60 -20.51 4.84
C ILE A 325 6.81 -21.80 4.72
N ASP A 326 6.87 -22.64 5.75
CA ASP A 326 6.11 -23.87 5.86
C ASP A 326 5.28 -23.91 7.15
N LEU A 327 4.31 -24.82 7.20
CA LEU A 327 3.43 -25.04 8.35
C LEU A 327 4.03 -26.15 9.23
N PHE A 328 4.28 -25.82 10.49
CA PHE A 328 4.84 -26.74 11.48
C PHE A 328 3.86 -27.01 12.63
N LEU A 329 4.05 -28.17 13.23
CA LEU A 329 3.36 -28.60 14.45
C LEU A 329 4.40 -28.88 15.53
N ALA A 330 4.22 -28.34 16.71
CA ALA A 330 5.03 -28.62 17.89
C ALA A 330 4.16 -29.01 19.08
N ASP A 331 4.72 -29.76 20.02
CA ASP A 331 4.13 -29.98 21.34
C ASP A 331 4.18 -28.68 22.16
N ALA A 332 3.12 -28.40 22.94
CA ALA A 332 2.98 -27.19 23.74
C ALA A 332 3.33 -27.43 25.22
#